data_25d50443101d10b177e591e60acafae3
#
_entry.id   25d50443101d10b177e591e60acafae3
#
_cell.length_a   1.000
_cell.length_b   1.000
_cell.length_c   1.000
_cell.angle_alpha   90.00
_cell.angle_beta   90.00
_cell.angle_gamma   90.00
#
_symmetry.space_group_name_H-M   'P 1'
#
loop_
_entity.id
_entity.type
_entity.pdbx_description
1 polymer ?
#
loop_
_entity_poly.entity_id
_entity_poly.type
_entity_poly.pdbx_seq_one_letter_code
_entity_poly.pdbx_strand_id
1 'polypeptide(L)'
;MTYQEALAYLEQASSFGIKPGLERITALMEALGNPQEDYKIVHVTGTNGKGSVTSYISYALFTSGLRVGRFTSPHLQSYTERIQINDGNITEEAFGNLISRVKVAVDTIITNGREAPTQFEILTAAAFLFFKEQDVDYAVVEVGLGGLLDSTNIVTPKVSVITNVTIDHQAYCGDTVEEIARHKAGIIKSKVPVVTAAQDAPLRIIEEVAKEKHAKVYAFNKDFGIDSRSAVTGGQMITVSTNDAAPAMLFTTMAGIHQSVNLACALMAVRLLMKEDTNISEETMREGFARTTWAGRFEVKRGLDRTFIFDGAHNAAGAESFSMTYAELFKDTPKTIVMAILKDKNQDAIIREVVKAGDTVLVVPAPTDRTEVPEVLVEKIRHIVPKAIAQTADSVEDALALAYKHTKTGDIITVCGSLYILGDARQWFNHEMSH
;
A
#
# COMPACT_ATOMS: atom_id res chain seq x y z
N MET A 1 19.16 -10.34 -18.49
CA MET A 1 17.80 -10.67 -18.93
C MET A 1 17.14 -9.40 -19.44
N THR A 2 16.33 -9.53 -20.48
CA THR A 2 15.33 -8.50 -20.81
C THR A 2 14.28 -8.42 -19.69
N TYR A 3 13.47 -7.38 -19.69
CA TYR A 3 12.36 -7.24 -18.73
C TYR A 3 11.39 -8.44 -18.82
N GLN A 4 11.02 -8.85 -20.02
CA GLN A 4 10.10 -9.98 -20.24
C GLN A 4 10.66 -11.32 -19.75
N GLU A 5 11.96 -11.57 -19.94
CA GLU A 5 12.63 -12.76 -19.39
C GLU A 5 12.65 -12.73 -17.86
N ALA A 6 12.84 -11.54 -17.26
CA ALA A 6 12.79 -11.37 -15.81
C ALA A 6 11.39 -11.64 -15.24
N LEU A 7 10.34 -11.18 -15.94
CA LEU A 7 8.95 -11.48 -15.56
C LEU A 7 8.66 -12.99 -15.63
N ALA A 8 9.04 -13.65 -16.70
CA ALA A 8 8.88 -15.11 -16.85
C ALA A 8 9.61 -15.89 -15.74
N TYR A 9 10.82 -15.46 -15.37
CA TYR A 9 11.55 -16.05 -14.24
C TYR A 9 10.82 -15.88 -12.90
N LEU A 10 10.33 -14.68 -12.64
CA LEU A 10 9.56 -14.38 -11.41
C LEU A 10 8.24 -15.14 -11.36
N GLU A 11 7.58 -15.32 -12.50
CA GLU A 11 6.36 -16.11 -12.60
C GLU A 11 6.60 -17.59 -12.28
N GLN A 12 7.69 -18.18 -12.76
CA GLN A 12 8.08 -19.53 -12.36
C GLN A 12 8.29 -19.64 -10.85
N ALA A 13 8.94 -18.64 -10.22
CA ALA A 13 9.12 -18.60 -8.77
C ALA A 13 7.81 -18.38 -7.99
N SER A 14 6.76 -17.83 -8.62
CA SER A 14 5.44 -17.66 -8.00
C SER A 14 4.74 -18.98 -7.71
N SER A 15 5.05 -20.04 -8.46
CA SER A 15 4.52 -21.40 -8.26
C SER A 15 4.83 -21.96 -6.86
N PHE A 16 5.84 -21.44 -6.18
CA PHE A 16 6.16 -21.82 -4.79
C PHE A 16 5.17 -21.26 -3.76
N GLY A 17 4.28 -20.33 -4.15
CA GLY A 17 3.29 -19.72 -3.26
C GLY A 17 3.90 -18.87 -2.15
N ILE A 18 3.11 -18.65 -1.09
CA ILE A 18 3.56 -17.93 0.12
C ILE A 18 4.17 -18.96 1.08
N LYS A 19 5.45 -18.82 1.38
CA LYS A 19 6.19 -19.66 2.32
C LYS A 19 6.76 -18.77 3.44
N PRO A 20 6.12 -18.70 4.61
CA PRO A 20 6.66 -17.94 5.75
C PRO A 20 8.03 -18.48 6.19
N GLY A 21 8.92 -17.57 6.61
CA GLY A 21 10.26 -17.93 7.10
C GLY A 21 11.31 -16.95 6.58
N LEU A 22 12.39 -16.77 7.34
CA LEU A 22 13.45 -15.82 7.01
C LEU A 22 14.72 -16.49 6.50
N GLU A 23 14.80 -17.81 6.55
CA GLU A 23 16.03 -18.57 6.26
C GLU A 23 16.47 -18.43 4.80
N ARG A 24 15.52 -18.46 3.85
CA ARG A 24 15.78 -18.36 2.42
C ARG A 24 16.23 -16.95 2.03
N ILE A 25 15.52 -15.93 2.51
CA ILE A 25 15.89 -14.54 2.23
C ILE A 25 17.23 -14.19 2.90
N THR A 26 17.50 -14.67 4.12
CA THR A 26 18.78 -14.46 4.81
C THR A 26 19.93 -15.06 3.99
N ALA A 27 19.82 -16.31 3.56
CA ALA A 27 20.83 -16.96 2.73
C ALA A 27 21.05 -16.22 1.38
N LEU A 28 19.98 -15.73 0.78
CA LEU A 28 20.08 -14.95 -0.47
C LEU A 28 20.79 -13.60 -0.25
N MET A 29 20.48 -12.91 0.86
CA MET A 29 21.12 -11.64 1.19
C MET A 29 22.59 -11.82 1.55
N GLU A 30 22.95 -12.88 2.29
CA GLU A 30 24.36 -13.25 2.53
C GLU A 30 25.12 -13.45 1.21
N ALA A 31 24.54 -14.17 0.26
CA ALA A 31 25.13 -14.39 -1.07
C ALA A 31 25.28 -13.08 -1.88
N LEU A 32 24.47 -12.07 -1.61
CA LEU A 32 24.53 -10.73 -2.21
C LEU A 32 25.39 -9.73 -1.41
N GLY A 33 25.99 -10.17 -0.28
CA GLY A 33 26.83 -9.34 0.58
C GLY A 33 26.08 -8.37 1.49
N ASN A 34 24.86 -8.73 1.93
CA ASN A 34 23.99 -7.99 2.85
C ASN A 34 23.79 -6.50 2.50
N PRO A 35 23.38 -6.16 1.27
CA PRO A 35 23.26 -4.78 0.81
C PRO A 35 22.30 -3.93 1.67
N GLN A 36 21.34 -4.53 2.38
CA GLN A 36 20.40 -3.84 3.27
C GLN A 36 21.05 -3.20 4.51
N GLU A 37 22.34 -3.46 4.78
CA GLU A 37 23.06 -2.90 5.91
C GLU A 37 23.76 -1.58 5.57
N ASP A 38 23.82 -1.18 4.30
CA ASP A 38 24.64 -0.05 3.81
C ASP A 38 23.91 1.30 3.87
N TYR A 39 22.62 1.34 4.16
CA TYR A 39 21.80 2.55 4.20
C TYR A 39 20.78 2.52 5.34
N LYS A 40 20.20 3.68 5.66
CA LYS A 40 19.18 3.79 6.72
C LYS A 40 17.83 3.27 6.20
N ILE A 41 17.06 2.60 7.07
CA ILE A 41 15.76 2.02 6.68
C ILE A 41 14.65 2.53 7.58
N VAL A 42 13.47 2.78 6.99
CA VAL A 42 12.18 2.89 7.67
C VAL A 42 11.33 1.70 7.24
N HIS A 43 10.80 0.95 8.20
CA HIS A 43 10.07 -0.30 7.95
C HIS A 43 8.60 -0.12 8.31
N VAL A 44 7.69 -0.36 7.34
CA VAL A 44 6.27 -0.02 7.46
C VAL A 44 5.41 -1.26 7.28
N THR A 45 4.61 -1.61 8.31
CA THR A 45 3.56 -2.63 8.24
C THR A 45 2.21 -2.08 8.67
N GLY A 46 1.18 -2.91 8.58
CA GLY A 46 -0.21 -2.64 8.98
C GLY A 46 -1.19 -3.45 8.14
N THR A 47 -2.46 -3.36 8.44
CA THR A 47 -3.49 -3.95 7.57
C THR A 47 -3.72 -3.04 6.36
N ASN A 48 -4.13 -1.80 6.59
CA ASN A 48 -4.35 -0.78 5.56
C ASN A 48 -3.39 0.40 5.77
N GLY A 49 -3.16 1.20 4.73
CA GLY A 49 -2.37 2.43 4.82
C GLY A 49 -0.86 2.28 4.68
N LYS A 50 -0.31 1.06 4.61
CA LYS A 50 1.13 0.80 4.46
C LYS A 50 1.76 1.63 3.33
N GLY A 51 1.29 1.43 2.10
CA GLY A 51 1.80 2.15 0.93
C GLY A 51 1.64 3.67 1.00
N SER A 52 0.52 4.15 1.58
CA SER A 52 0.32 5.60 1.81
C SER A 52 1.35 6.18 2.77
N VAL A 53 1.59 5.52 3.93
CA VAL A 53 2.61 5.96 4.90
C VAL A 53 4.01 5.86 4.31
N THR A 54 4.32 4.77 3.61
CA THR A 54 5.57 4.59 2.88
C THR A 54 5.79 5.74 1.88
N SER A 55 4.76 6.12 1.13
CA SER A 55 4.82 7.22 0.19
C SER A 55 5.05 8.57 0.89
N TYR A 56 4.28 8.90 1.93
CA TYR A 56 4.47 10.14 2.70
C TYR A 56 5.90 10.28 3.23
N ILE A 57 6.42 9.24 3.88
CA ILE A 57 7.77 9.28 4.44
C ILE A 57 8.81 9.43 3.32
N SER A 58 8.66 8.68 2.21
CA SER A 58 9.58 8.77 1.07
C SER A 58 9.64 10.17 0.47
N TYR A 59 8.48 10.81 0.25
CA TYR A 59 8.45 12.17 -0.29
C TYR A 59 9.01 13.20 0.69
N ALA A 60 8.77 13.06 2.00
CA ALA A 60 9.36 13.95 3.00
C ALA A 60 10.89 13.87 3.04
N LEU A 61 11.46 12.68 2.90
CA LEU A 61 12.90 12.48 2.81
C LEU A 61 13.45 12.98 1.46
N PHE A 62 12.77 12.72 0.37
CA PHE A 62 13.18 13.14 -0.96
C PHE A 62 13.22 14.69 -1.09
N THR A 63 12.20 15.38 -0.62
CA THR A 63 12.17 16.86 -0.62
C THR A 63 13.21 17.49 0.29
N SER A 64 13.76 16.71 1.23
CA SER A 64 14.89 17.12 2.06
C SER A 64 16.25 17.00 1.34
N GLY A 65 16.25 16.68 0.03
CA GLY A 65 17.45 16.52 -0.79
C GLY A 65 18.16 15.16 -0.61
N LEU A 66 17.54 14.22 0.10
CA LEU A 66 18.07 12.87 0.30
C LEU A 66 17.73 11.98 -0.90
N ARG A 67 18.59 11.00 -1.18
CA ARG A 67 18.33 9.95 -2.17
C ARG A 67 17.59 8.80 -1.49
N VAL A 68 16.37 8.53 -1.94
CA VAL A 68 15.43 7.65 -1.22
C VAL A 68 15.03 6.46 -2.09
N GLY A 69 15.31 5.25 -1.61
CA GLY A 69 14.74 4.01 -2.13
C GLY A 69 13.33 3.79 -1.54
N ARG A 70 12.40 3.34 -2.36
CA ARG A 70 11.06 2.95 -1.92
C ARG A 70 10.72 1.55 -2.45
N PHE A 71 10.36 0.65 -1.53
CA PHE A 71 9.89 -0.70 -1.86
C PHE A 71 8.45 -0.86 -1.41
N THR A 72 7.55 -1.20 -2.35
CA THR A 72 6.10 -1.31 -2.10
C THR A 72 5.49 -2.52 -2.81
N SER A 73 4.35 -3.01 -2.31
CA SER A 73 3.61 -4.13 -2.90
C SER A 73 2.11 -4.09 -2.57
N PRO A 74 1.26 -4.63 -3.47
CA PRO A 74 1.55 -5.01 -4.84
C PRO A 74 1.71 -3.80 -5.78
N HIS A 75 2.04 -4.01 -7.05
CA HIS A 75 1.96 -3.00 -8.10
C HIS A 75 0.55 -2.94 -8.70
N LEU A 76 0.26 -1.89 -9.46
CA LEU A 76 -0.99 -1.75 -10.21
C LEU A 76 -0.84 -2.21 -11.67
N GLN A 77 0.24 -1.81 -12.34
CA GLN A 77 0.45 -2.08 -13.77
C GLN A 77 1.76 -2.81 -14.05
N SER A 78 2.85 -2.43 -13.39
CA SER A 78 4.20 -2.91 -13.72
C SER A 78 4.99 -3.28 -12.47
N TYR A 79 5.79 -4.34 -12.55
CA TYR A 79 6.73 -4.71 -11.49
C TYR A 79 7.72 -3.59 -11.16
N THR A 80 7.98 -2.68 -12.11
CA THR A 80 8.87 -1.53 -11.89
C THR A 80 8.34 -0.57 -10.82
N GLU A 81 7.02 -0.51 -10.57
CA GLU A 81 6.41 0.29 -9.52
C GLU A 81 6.86 -0.13 -8.11
N ARG A 82 7.28 -1.40 -7.95
CA ARG A 82 7.67 -1.94 -6.64
C ARG A 82 9.01 -1.41 -6.14
N ILE A 83 9.89 -0.96 -7.05
CA ILE A 83 11.24 -0.49 -6.75
C ILE A 83 11.42 0.90 -7.34
N GLN A 84 11.54 1.89 -6.48
CA GLN A 84 11.63 3.29 -6.90
C GLN A 84 12.83 3.96 -6.25
N ILE A 85 13.39 4.95 -6.95
CA ILE A 85 14.34 5.92 -6.39
C ILE A 85 13.69 7.28 -6.48
N ASN A 86 13.52 7.95 -5.32
CA ASN A 86 12.81 9.21 -5.20
C ASN A 86 11.36 9.08 -5.69
N ASP A 87 11.01 9.73 -6.81
CA ASP A 87 9.69 9.68 -7.45
C ASP A 87 9.68 8.87 -8.77
N GLY A 88 10.82 8.24 -9.14
CA GLY A 88 10.98 7.46 -10.37
C GLY A 88 10.97 5.95 -10.14
N ASN A 89 10.24 5.21 -10.97
CA ASN A 89 10.32 3.76 -11.01
C ASN A 89 11.67 3.31 -11.57
N ILE A 90 12.16 2.14 -11.15
CA ILE A 90 13.26 1.47 -11.84
C ILE A 90 12.89 1.26 -13.32
N THR A 91 13.83 1.47 -14.24
CA THR A 91 13.57 1.21 -15.66
C THR A 91 13.45 -0.29 -15.94
N GLU A 92 12.73 -0.68 -16.98
CA GLU A 92 12.60 -2.09 -17.38
C GLU A 92 13.97 -2.74 -17.66
N GLU A 93 14.88 -2.01 -18.29
CA GLU A 93 16.26 -2.47 -18.56
C GLU A 93 17.02 -2.71 -17.24
N ALA A 94 16.98 -1.75 -16.31
CA ALA A 94 17.63 -1.89 -15.01
C ALA A 94 17.02 -3.04 -14.20
N PHE A 95 15.69 -3.21 -14.24
CA PHE A 95 14.98 -4.32 -13.60
C PHE A 95 15.44 -5.67 -14.15
N GLY A 96 15.47 -5.86 -15.47
CA GLY A 96 15.94 -7.09 -16.11
C GLY A 96 17.37 -7.43 -15.71
N ASN A 97 18.28 -6.45 -15.75
CA ASN A 97 19.68 -6.61 -15.34
C ASN A 97 19.81 -6.93 -13.84
N LEU A 98 19.02 -6.31 -13.00
CA LEU A 98 18.98 -6.55 -11.55
C LEU A 98 18.52 -7.97 -11.23
N ILE A 99 17.41 -8.43 -11.81
CA ILE A 99 16.91 -9.80 -11.63
C ILE A 99 17.92 -10.84 -12.15
N SER A 100 18.65 -10.55 -13.23
CA SER A 100 19.72 -11.45 -13.73
C SER A 100 20.80 -11.70 -12.67
N ARG A 101 21.21 -10.67 -11.95
CA ARG A 101 22.25 -10.77 -10.91
C ARG A 101 21.72 -11.48 -9.65
N VAL A 102 20.49 -11.17 -9.23
CA VAL A 102 19.85 -11.88 -8.12
C VAL A 102 19.69 -13.36 -8.46
N LYS A 103 19.34 -13.71 -9.72
CA LYS A 103 19.26 -15.10 -10.16
C LYS A 103 20.59 -15.85 -9.97
N VAL A 104 21.74 -15.23 -10.26
CA VAL A 104 23.04 -15.87 -10.02
C VAL A 104 23.24 -16.22 -8.54
N ALA A 105 22.84 -15.34 -7.63
CA ALA A 105 22.88 -15.61 -6.20
C ALA A 105 21.87 -16.73 -5.80
N VAL A 106 20.67 -16.73 -6.38
CA VAL A 106 19.67 -17.80 -6.19
C VAL A 106 20.23 -19.15 -6.64
N ASP A 107 20.82 -19.23 -7.83
CA ASP A 107 21.39 -20.45 -8.36
C ASP A 107 22.55 -20.96 -7.44
N THR A 108 23.33 -20.04 -6.88
CA THR A 108 24.42 -20.34 -5.94
C THR A 108 23.90 -20.96 -4.64
N ILE A 109 22.89 -20.36 -4.01
CA ILE A 109 22.36 -20.90 -2.75
C ILE A 109 21.66 -22.25 -2.96
N ILE A 110 20.97 -22.46 -4.09
CA ILE A 110 20.34 -23.74 -4.44
C ILE A 110 21.44 -24.81 -4.65
N THR A 111 22.52 -24.50 -5.37
CA THR A 111 23.65 -25.41 -5.57
C THR A 111 24.30 -25.80 -4.25
N ASN A 112 24.30 -24.91 -3.26
CA ASN A 112 24.77 -25.16 -1.89
C ASN A 112 23.72 -25.87 -1.00
N GLY A 113 22.66 -26.43 -1.57
CA GLY A 113 21.65 -27.23 -0.88
C GLY A 113 20.61 -26.43 -0.08
N ARG A 114 20.49 -25.14 -0.34
CA ARG A 114 19.42 -24.31 0.24
C ARG A 114 18.12 -24.41 -0.56
N GLU A 115 16.99 -24.19 0.10
CA GLU A 115 15.69 -24.13 -0.56
C GLU A 115 15.60 -22.90 -1.50
N ALA A 116 14.91 -23.07 -2.65
CA ALA A 116 14.70 -22.00 -3.60
C ALA A 116 13.85 -20.86 -2.99
N PRO A 117 14.28 -19.59 -3.14
CA PRO A 117 13.51 -18.44 -2.70
C PRO A 117 12.20 -18.27 -3.48
N THR A 118 11.19 -17.73 -2.81
CA THR A 118 9.93 -17.35 -3.42
C THR A 118 10.08 -16.09 -4.29
N GLN A 119 9.10 -15.82 -5.15
CA GLN A 119 9.05 -14.60 -5.96
C GLN A 119 9.23 -13.33 -5.13
N PHE A 120 8.55 -13.23 -3.97
CA PHE A 120 8.62 -12.03 -3.13
C PHE A 120 9.99 -11.89 -2.45
N GLU A 121 10.63 -12.99 -2.06
CA GLU A 121 12.01 -12.98 -1.53
C GLU A 121 13.01 -12.50 -2.60
N ILE A 122 12.86 -12.95 -3.85
CA ILE A 122 13.69 -12.49 -4.98
C ILE A 122 13.51 -10.99 -5.22
N LEU A 123 12.26 -10.50 -5.20
CA LEU A 123 11.96 -9.08 -5.38
C LEU A 123 12.48 -8.22 -4.22
N THR A 124 12.39 -8.72 -2.98
CA THR A 124 12.93 -8.06 -1.79
C THR A 124 14.45 -7.92 -1.89
N ALA A 125 15.13 -9.02 -2.24
CA ALA A 125 16.58 -9.00 -2.43
C ALA A 125 17.01 -8.07 -3.57
N ALA A 126 16.27 -8.08 -4.68
CA ALA A 126 16.49 -7.17 -5.80
C ALA A 126 16.37 -5.70 -5.38
N ALA A 127 15.32 -5.34 -4.63
CA ALA A 127 15.14 -3.98 -4.14
C ALA A 127 16.32 -3.54 -3.25
N PHE A 128 16.73 -4.36 -2.30
CA PHE A 128 17.83 -4.03 -1.40
C PHE A 128 19.17 -3.90 -2.13
N LEU A 129 19.45 -4.78 -3.11
CA LEU A 129 20.63 -4.68 -3.94
C LEU A 129 20.63 -3.40 -4.79
N PHE A 130 19.49 -3.07 -5.39
CA PHE A 130 19.35 -1.86 -6.21
C PHE A 130 19.55 -0.59 -5.39
N PHE A 131 18.99 -0.53 -4.17
CA PHE A 131 19.16 0.64 -3.30
C PHE A 131 20.62 0.88 -2.93
N LYS A 132 21.38 -0.18 -2.61
CA LYS A 132 22.82 -0.07 -2.41
C LYS A 132 23.55 0.48 -3.63
N GLU A 133 23.26 -0.06 -4.82
CA GLU A 133 23.90 0.34 -6.08
C GLU A 133 23.54 1.78 -6.50
N GLN A 134 22.43 2.27 -6.02
CA GLN A 134 21.98 3.66 -6.22
C GLN A 134 22.45 4.60 -5.11
N ASP A 135 23.28 4.15 -4.17
CA ASP A 135 23.80 4.94 -3.03
C ASP A 135 22.69 5.72 -2.33
N VAL A 136 21.57 5.04 -1.97
CA VAL A 136 20.48 5.71 -1.26
C VAL A 136 20.87 6.06 0.17
N ASP A 137 20.44 7.22 0.65
CA ASP A 137 20.59 7.62 2.05
C ASP A 137 19.62 6.85 2.96
N TYR A 138 18.39 6.68 2.45
CA TYR A 138 17.30 5.96 3.11
C TYR A 138 16.57 5.03 2.15
N ALA A 139 16.10 3.90 2.69
CA ALA A 139 15.06 3.09 2.06
C ALA A 139 13.80 3.06 2.95
N VAL A 140 12.64 3.35 2.36
CA VAL A 140 11.34 3.17 3.01
C VAL A 140 10.73 1.89 2.47
N VAL A 141 10.59 0.89 3.33
CA VAL A 141 10.29 -0.49 2.96
C VAL A 141 8.91 -0.89 3.50
N GLU A 142 8.00 -1.17 2.59
CA GLU A 142 6.68 -1.72 2.91
C GLU A 142 6.78 -3.24 3.10
N VAL A 143 6.21 -3.76 4.18
CA VAL A 143 6.02 -5.19 4.42
C VAL A 143 5.00 -5.76 3.45
N GLY A 144 5.33 -6.89 2.82
CA GLY A 144 4.41 -7.56 1.91
C GLY A 144 3.21 -8.18 2.63
N LEU A 145 3.49 -8.97 3.69
CA LEU A 145 2.46 -9.68 4.43
C LEU A 145 2.81 -9.83 5.91
N GLY A 146 1.91 -9.38 6.79
CA GLY A 146 2.05 -9.52 8.23
C GLY A 146 3.21 -8.68 8.79
N GLY A 147 4.34 -9.28 9.05
CA GLY A 147 5.55 -8.62 9.58
C GLY A 147 6.61 -9.60 10.05
N LEU A 148 6.31 -10.44 11.06
CA LEU A 148 7.27 -11.32 11.74
C LEU A 148 8.10 -12.20 10.78
N LEU A 149 7.43 -12.84 9.83
CA LEU A 149 8.02 -13.79 8.87
C LEU A 149 8.06 -13.25 7.44
N ASP A 150 7.85 -11.94 7.28
CA ASP A 150 7.95 -11.28 5.96
C ASP A 150 9.42 -11.16 5.55
N SER A 151 9.70 -11.36 4.25
CA SER A 151 11.07 -11.30 3.72
C SER A 151 11.76 -9.96 3.95
N THR A 152 11.01 -8.88 4.13
CA THR A 152 11.57 -7.57 4.47
C THR A 152 12.06 -7.47 5.91
N ASN A 153 11.67 -8.40 6.81
CA ASN A 153 11.95 -8.32 8.24
C ASN A 153 13.37 -8.75 8.65
N ILE A 154 14.28 -8.86 7.72
CA ILE A 154 15.71 -9.07 7.95
C ILE A 154 16.47 -7.77 8.25
N VAL A 155 15.81 -6.63 8.22
CA VAL A 155 16.39 -5.29 8.40
C VAL A 155 16.37 -4.84 9.87
N THR A 156 17.26 -3.88 10.21
CA THR A 156 17.20 -3.11 11.45
C THR A 156 16.91 -1.64 11.11
N PRO A 157 15.64 -1.21 11.19
CA PRO A 157 15.26 0.12 10.77
C PRO A 157 15.62 1.20 11.80
N LYS A 158 15.61 2.46 11.36
CA LYS A 158 15.68 3.65 12.25
C LYS A 158 14.35 3.92 12.95
N VAL A 159 13.25 3.62 12.27
CA VAL A 159 11.88 3.70 12.80
C VAL A 159 11.06 2.55 12.22
N SER A 160 10.29 1.86 13.07
CA SER A 160 9.25 0.92 12.65
C SER A 160 7.88 1.59 12.69
N VAL A 161 7.05 1.41 11.67
CA VAL A 161 5.69 1.95 11.64
C VAL A 161 4.68 0.82 11.49
N ILE A 162 3.68 0.78 12.38
CA ILE A 162 2.54 -0.13 12.32
C ILE A 162 1.29 0.72 12.14
N THR A 163 0.78 0.84 10.89
CA THR A 163 -0.29 1.82 10.57
C THR A 163 -1.57 1.55 11.34
N ASN A 164 -2.14 0.39 11.14
CA ASN A 164 -3.31 -0.11 11.88
C ASN A 164 -3.33 -1.64 11.88
N VAL A 165 -4.22 -2.21 12.70
CA VAL A 165 -4.42 -3.66 12.75
C VAL A 165 -5.91 -3.95 12.74
N THR A 166 -6.37 -4.66 11.73
CA THR A 166 -7.72 -5.21 11.60
C THR A 166 -7.65 -6.63 11.03
N ILE A 167 -8.76 -7.34 11.01
CA ILE A 167 -8.84 -8.69 10.46
C ILE A 167 -8.54 -8.65 8.95
N ASP A 168 -7.45 -9.28 8.56
CA ASP A 168 -7.06 -9.58 7.18
C ASP A 168 -5.95 -10.65 7.19
N HIS A 169 -5.77 -11.38 6.09
CA HIS A 169 -4.74 -12.40 5.93
C HIS A 169 -4.72 -13.48 7.04
N GLN A 170 -5.90 -13.90 7.53
CA GLN A 170 -6.03 -14.83 8.65
C GLN A 170 -5.25 -16.14 8.44
N ALA A 171 -5.22 -16.67 7.22
CA ALA A 171 -4.49 -17.90 6.89
C ALA A 171 -2.97 -17.85 7.21
N TYR A 172 -2.39 -16.66 7.39
CA TYR A 172 -0.95 -16.47 7.60
C TYR A 172 -0.60 -15.71 8.88
N CYS A 173 -1.49 -14.85 9.35
CA CYS A 173 -1.21 -13.94 10.47
C CYS A 173 -1.96 -14.31 11.75
N GLY A 174 -2.91 -15.25 11.69
CA GLY A 174 -3.75 -15.68 12.80
C GLY A 174 -5.23 -15.31 12.63
N ASP A 175 -6.08 -15.96 13.42
CA ASP A 175 -7.53 -15.86 13.32
C ASP A 175 -8.12 -14.67 14.10
N THR A 176 -7.37 -14.15 15.06
CA THR A 176 -7.79 -13.06 15.93
C THR A 176 -7.00 -11.77 15.63
N VAL A 177 -7.57 -10.62 15.99
CA VAL A 177 -6.90 -9.34 15.81
C VAL A 177 -5.63 -9.23 16.67
N GLU A 178 -5.59 -9.92 17.82
CA GLU A 178 -4.43 -10.00 18.71
C GLU A 178 -3.29 -10.79 18.09
N GLU A 179 -3.57 -11.93 17.45
CA GLU A 179 -2.57 -12.73 16.74
C GLU A 179 -2.00 -11.95 15.55
N ILE A 180 -2.86 -11.30 14.77
CA ILE A 180 -2.46 -10.43 13.67
C ILE A 180 -1.60 -9.27 14.18
N ALA A 181 -1.95 -8.66 15.33
CA ALA A 181 -1.15 -7.61 15.97
C ALA A 181 0.23 -8.12 16.37
N ARG A 182 0.32 -9.31 16.98
CA ARG A 182 1.59 -9.94 17.37
C ARG A 182 2.46 -10.23 16.15
N HIS A 183 1.85 -10.71 15.07
CA HIS A 183 2.56 -10.96 13.81
C HIS A 183 3.13 -9.66 13.22
N LYS A 184 2.34 -8.57 13.20
CA LYS A 184 2.81 -7.26 12.72
C LYS A 184 3.86 -6.65 13.65
N ALA A 185 3.70 -6.79 14.97
CA ALA A 185 4.68 -6.34 15.96
C ALA A 185 6.05 -7.04 15.83
N GLY A 186 6.14 -8.14 15.07
CA GLY A 186 7.39 -8.81 14.75
C GLY A 186 8.41 -7.94 13.99
N ILE A 187 8.03 -6.80 13.43
CA ILE A 187 8.98 -5.84 12.83
C ILE A 187 9.69 -4.96 13.87
N ILE A 188 9.27 -5.00 15.12
CA ILE A 188 9.87 -4.20 16.21
C ILE A 188 11.25 -4.76 16.54
N LYS A 189 12.28 -3.91 16.46
CA LYS A 189 13.67 -4.26 16.75
C LYS A 189 14.13 -3.64 18.06
N SER A 190 15.17 -4.22 18.63
CA SER A 190 15.72 -3.75 19.93
C SER A 190 16.08 -2.27 19.88
N LYS A 191 15.51 -1.49 20.81
CA LYS A 191 15.71 -0.05 20.99
C LYS A 191 15.29 0.84 19.80
N VAL A 192 14.66 0.29 18.79
CA VAL A 192 14.15 1.05 17.64
C VAL A 192 12.76 1.61 17.95
N PRO A 193 12.51 2.92 17.79
CA PRO A 193 11.21 3.52 18.06
C PRO A 193 10.13 2.98 17.13
N VAL A 194 8.91 2.86 17.66
CA VAL A 194 7.72 2.36 16.96
C VAL A 194 6.66 3.44 16.92
N VAL A 195 6.14 3.72 15.72
CA VAL A 195 4.98 4.61 15.53
C VAL A 195 3.77 3.75 15.16
N THR A 196 2.62 3.98 15.79
CA THR A 196 1.42 3.19 15.48
C THR A 196 0.13 3.99 15.61
N ALA A 197 -0.84 3.68 14.74
CA ALA A 197 -2.24 4.09 14.91
C ALA A 197 -3.16 2.92 15.28
N ALA A 198 -2.60 1.78 15.67
CA ALA A 198 -3.38 0.70 16.27
C ALA A 198 -4.05 1.18 17.59
N GLN A 199 -5.24 0.66 17.85
CA GLN A 199 -6.04 1.01 19.03
C GLN A 199 -6.35 -0.26 19.83
N ASP A 200 -6.86 -0.10 21.03
CA ASP A 200 -7.42 -1.16 21.88
C ASP A 200 -6.50 -2.39 22.08
N ALA A 201 -6.99 -3.60 21.80
CA ALA A 201 -6.26 -4.84 21.97
C ALA A 201 -4.99 -4.92 21.12
N PRO A 202 -5.00 -4.57 19.81
CA PRO A 202 -3.79 -4.45 19.01
C PRO A 202 -2.71 -3.55 19.60
N LEU A 203 -3.09 -2.38 20.13
CA LEU A 203 -2.12 -1.46 20.74
C LEU A 203 -1.45 -2.08 21.97
N ARG A 204 -2.22 -2.76 22.84
CA ARG A 204 -1.66 -3.45 24.00
C ARG A 204 -0.61 -4.50 23.60
N ILE A 205 -0.90 -5.29 22.56
CA ILE A 205 0.04 -6.30 22.04
C ILE A 205 1.32 -5.64 21.49
N ILE A 206 1.19 -4.53 20.76
CA ILE A 206 2.34 -3.78 20.24
C ILE A 206 3.17 -3.22 21.41
N GLU A 207 2.55 -2.66 22.45
CA GLU A 207 3.23 -2.15 23.64
C GLU A 207 3.94 -3.27 24.43
N GLU A 208 3.34 -4.47 24.54
CA GLU A 208 3.99 -5.65 25.15
C GLU A 208 5.26 -6.04 24.39
N VAL A 209 5.17 -6.25 23.08
CA VAL A 209 6.32 -6.62 22.25
C VAL A 209 7.41 -5.53 22.27
N ALA A 210 7.00 -4.26 22.21
CA ALA A 210 7.93 -3.14 22.27
C ALA A 210 8.67 -3.09 23.62
N LYS A 211 8.01 -3.38 24.73
CA LYS A 211 8.61 -3.47 26.07
C LYS A 211 9.68 -4.56 26.12
N GLU A 212 9.42 -5.74 25.57
CA GLU A 212 10.39 -6.83 25.47
C GLU A 212 11.63 -6.43 24.66
N LYS A 213 11.44 -5.58 23.62
CA LYS A 213 12.50 -5.07 22.76
C LYS A 213 13.15 -3.78 23.27
N HIS A 214 12.74 -3.26 24.44
CA HIS A 214 13.16 -1.95 24.97
C HIS A 214 12.95 -0.83 23.94
N ALA A 215 11.92 -0.94 23.11
CA ALA A 215 11.55 0.02 22.08
C ALA A 215 10.49 1.00 22.62
N LYS A 216 10.65 2.30 22.30
CA LYS A 216 9.66 3.31 22.67
C LYS A 216 8.51 3.31 21.65
N VAL A 217 7.28 3.20 22.14
CA VAL A 217 6.07 3.32 21.31
C VAL A 217 5.60 4.77 21.30
N TYR A 218 5.23 5.26 20.13
CA TYR A 218 4.51 6.50 19.88
C TYR A 218 3.15 6.14 19.27
N ALA A 219 2.10 6.26 20.08
CA ALA A 219 0.76 5.83 19.71
C ALA A 219 -0.15 7.03 19.36
N PHE A 220 -0.92 6.86 18.30
CA PHE A 220 -1.95 7.82 17.89
C PHE A 220 -3.02 7.98 19.00
N ASN A 221 -3.51 9.21 19.19
CA ASN A 221 -4.38 9.64 20.28
C ASN A 221 -3.76 9.59 21.70
N LYS A 222 -2.46 9.26 21.82
CA LYS A 222 -1.74 9.26 23.10
C LYS A 222 -0.50 10.17 23.04
N ASP A 223 0.35 9.99 22.05
CA ASP A 223 1.61 10.72 21.88
C ASP A 223 1.53 11.73 20.73
N PHE A 224 0.66 11.52 19.77
CA PHE A 224 0.33 12.42 18.67
C PHE A 224 -1.13 12.24 18.25
N GLY A 225 -1.71 13.27 17.63
CA GLY A 225 -3.13 13.25 17.25
C GLY A 225 -3.49 14.32 16.24
N ILE A 226 -4.73 14.26 15.73
CA ILE A 226 -5.29 15.24 14.80
C ILE A 226 -6.14 16.22 15.59
N ASP A 227 -5.74 17.49 15.61
CA ASP A 227 -6.48 18.56 16.27
C ASP A 227 -7.63 19.10 15.39
N SER A 228 -7.37 19.19 14.10
CA SER A 228 -8.36 19.65 13.11
C SER A 228 -8.13 19.07 11.74
N ARG A 229 -9.18 18.94 10.95
CA ARG A 229 -9.17 18.51 9.57
C ARG A 229 -10.26 19.25 8.79
N SER A 230 -9.94 19.70 7.59
CA SER A 230 -10.89 20.30 6.66
C SER A 230 -10.59 19.90 5.22
N ALA A 231 -11.64 19.54 4.48
CA ALA A 231 -11.54 19.39 3.03
C ALA A 231 -11.32 20.75 2.39
N VAL A 232 -10.39 20.83 1.44
CA VAL A 232 -10.08 22.06 0.67
C VAL A 232 -9.97 21.69 -0.82
N THR A 233 -9.92 22.70 -1.68
CA THR A 233 -9.74 22.46 -3.11
C THR A 233 -8.44 21.68 -3.37
N GLY A 234 -8.55 20.51 -4.01
CA GLY A 234 -7.42 19.66 -4.37
C GLY A 234 -6.87 18.77 -3.26
N GLY A 235 -7.50 18.71 -2.09
CA GLY A 235 -7.05 17.85 -1.00
C GLY A 235 -7.65 18.17 0.35
N GLN A 236 -6.85 18.10 1.42
CA GLN A 236 -7.27 18.41 2.78
C GLN A 236 -6.15 19.10 3.58
N MET A 237 -6.56 19.98 4.49
CA MET A 237 -5.70 20.59 5.51
C MET A 237 -5.89 19.86 6.82
N ILE A 238 -4.79 19.53 7.49
CA ILE A 238 -4.79 18.75 8.72
C ILE A 238 -3.84 19.40 9.71
N THR A 239 -4.28 19.63 10.94
CA THR A 239 -3.38 20.05 12.04
C THR A 239 -3.11 18.83 12.89
N VAL A 240 -1.83 18.49 13.04
CA VAL A 240 -1.37 17.35 13.85
C VAL A 240 -0.53 17.88 15.02
N SER A 241 -0.89 17.51 16.24
CA SER A 241 -0.10 17.76 17.45
C SER A 241 0.74 16.54 17.84
N THR A 242 1.88 16.81 18.46
CA THR A 242 2.74 15.79 19.09
C THR A 242 3.18 16.31 20.46
N ASN A 243 3.47 15.40 21.40
CA ASN A 243 3.82 15.79 22.78
C ASN A 243 5.12 16.58 22.91
N ASP A 244 6.01 16.50 21.91
CA ASP A 244 7.39 17.01 21.99
C ASP A 244 7.72 18.10 20.96
N ALA A 245 6.73 18.57 20.18
CA ALA A 245 6.92 19.65 19.21
C ALA A 245 5.62 20.45 18.97
N ALA A 246 5.76 21.65 18.41
CA ALA A 246 4.63 22.49 18.04
C ALA A 246 3.69 21.77 17.03
N PRO A 247 2.37 22.03 17.09
CA PRO A 247 1.44 21.51 16.12
C PRO A 247 1.84 21.86 14.67
N ALA A 248 1.72 20.89 13.77
CA ALA A 248 2.02 21.07 12.36
C ALA A 248 0.72 21.17 11.55
N MET A 249 0.54 22.28 10.83
CA MET A 249 -0.51 22.40 9.82
C MET A 249 0.03 21.87 8.49
N LEU A 250 -0.64 20.86 7.93
CA LEU A 250 -0.20 20.07 6.79
C LEU A 250 -1.26 20.06 5.70
N PHE A 251 -0.83 20.13 4.45
CA PHE A 251 -1.66 19.87 3.29
C PHE A 251 -1.33 18.50 2.69
N THR A 252 -2.35 17.80 2.18
CA THR A 252 -2.16 16.60 1.36
C THR A 252 -3.24 16.53 0.28
N THR A 253 -2.85 15.99 -0.88
CA THR A 253 -3.77 15.72 -2.00
C THR A 253 -4.60 14.46 -1.78
N MET A 254 -4.15 13.56 -0.89
CA MET A 254 -4.84 12.30 -0.61
C MET A 254 -6.06 12.52 0.28
N ALA A 255 -7.24 12.08 -0.17
CA ALA A 255 -8.52 12.35 0.45
C ALA A 255 -8.91 11.32 1.53
N GLY A 256 -9.76 11.73 2.46
CA GLY A 256 -10.39 10.89 3.48
C GLY A 256 -9.71 10.93 4.84
N ILE A 257 -10.51 10.64 5.89
CA ILE A 257 -10.05 10.69 7.29
C ILE A 257 -8.92 9.70 7.55
N HIS A 258 -8.97 8.53 6.92
CA HIS A 258 -7.92 7.50 7.04
C HIS A 258 -6.56 7.99 6.53
N GLN A 259 -6.53 8.84 5.49
CA GLN A 259 -5.29 9.45 4.99
C GLN A 259 -4.75 10.50 5.96
N SER A 260 -5.61 11.15 6.73
CA SER A 260 -5.17 12.06 7.81
C SER A 260 -4.43 11.30 8.91
N VAL A 261 -4.93 10.12 9.28
CA VAL A 261 -4.25 9.25 10.27
C VAL A 261 -2.93 8.72 9.71
N ASN A 262 -2.91 8.30 8.44
CA ASN A 262 -1.67 7.88 7.76
C ASN A 262 -0.62 8.99 7.73
N LEU A 263 -1.04 10.23 7.42
CA LEU A 263 -0.17 11.41 7.43
C LEU A 263 0.35 11.71 8.85
N ALA A 264 -0.48 11.60 9.88
CA ALA A 264 -0.05 11.79 11.27
C ALA A 264 1.01 10.75 11.69
N CYS A 265 0.85 9.48 11.29
CA CYS A 265 1.86 8.45 11.49
C CYS A 265 3.17 8.79 10.76
N ALA A 266 3.08 9.24 9.51
CA ALA A 266 4.24 9.64 8.73
C ALA A 266 4.95 10.85 9.34
N LEU A 267 4.19 11.88 9.80
CA LEU A 267 4.75 13.03 10.52
C LEU A 267 5.53 12.58 11.74
N MET A 268 4.96 11.72 12.58
CA MET A 268 5.61 11.26 13.79
C MET A 268 6.90 10.49 13.46
N ALA A 269 6.86 9.61 12.45
CA ALA A 269 8.04 8.87 12.00
C ALA A 269 9.14 9.82 11.48
N VAL A 270 8.80 10.79 10.63
CA VAL A 270 9.77 11.76 10.08
C VAL A 270 10.34 12.64 11.19
N ARG A 271 9.54 13.09 12.15
CA ARG A 271 10.04 13.86 13.33
C ARG A 271 11.04 13.06 14.17
N LEU A 272 10.89 11.74 14.24
CA LEU A 272 11.91 10.90 14.89
C LEU A 272 13.22 10.88 14.11
N LEU A 273 13.15 10.80 12.78
CA LEU A 273 14.33 10.85 11.91
C LEU A 273 15.02 12.21 11.97
N MET A 274 14.28 13.31 12.06
CA MET A 274 14.84 14.67 12.21
C MET A 274 15.74 14.83 13.44
N LYS A 275 15.55 14.02 14.48
CA LYS A 275 16.41 14.03 15.66
C LYS A 275 17.82 13.50 15.38
N GLU A 276 17.98 12.68 14.34
CA GLU A 276 19.25 12.05 13.96
C GLU A 276 19.80 12.58 12.63
N ASP A 277 19.00 13.29 11.83
CA ASP A 277 19.38 13.75 10.49
C ASP A 277 18.96 15.22 10.27
N THR A 278 19.94 16.10 10.28
CA THR A 278 19.74 17.56 10.15
C THR A 278 19.36 18.02 8.74
N ASN A 279 19.45 17.16 7.73
CA ASN A 279 18.98 17.47 6.39
C ASN A 279 17.45 17.54 6.32
N ILE A 280 16.75 16.86 7.25
CA ILE A 280 15.29 16.80 7.28
C ILE A 280 14.79 17.98 8.13
N SER A 281 13.94 18.84 7.57
CA SER A 281 13.34 19.98 8.26
C SER A 281 11.81 19.94 8.24
N GLU A 282 11.16 20.70 9.12
CA GLU A 282 9.70 20.86 9.11
C GLU A 282 9.19 21.41 7.76
N GLU A 283 9.96 22.28 7.09
CA GLU A 283 9.61 22.88 5.81
C GLU A 283 9.64 21.83 4.69
N THR A 284 10.77 21.13 4.53
CA THR A 284 10.91 20.09 3.50
C THR A 284 9.95 18.93 3.71
N MET A 285 9.71 18.55 4.96
CA MET A 285 8.69 17.53 5.31
C MET A 285 7.29 17.96 4.85
N ARG A 286 6.87 19.21 5.12
CA ARG A 286 5.56 19.73 4.70
C ARG A 286 5.42 19.77 3.18
N GLU A 287 6.46 20.20 2.48
CA GLU A 287 6.52 20.16 1.02
C GLU A 287 6.36 18.73 0.50
N GLY A 288 7.10 17.78 1.08
CA GLY A 288 7.01 16.37 0.71
C GLY A 288 5.61 15.80 0.88
N PHE A 289 4.96 16.07 2.01
CA PHE A 289 3.59 15.63 2.25
C PHE A 289 2.59 16.25 1.27
N ALA A 290 2.76 17.52 0.92
CA ALA A 290 1.90 18.20 -0.05
C ALA A 290 2.07 17.62 -1.47
N ARG A 291 3.24 17.13 -1.83
CA ARG A 291 3.53 16.52 -3.13
C ARG A 291 3.19 15.02 -3.19
N THR A 292 2.91 14.41 -2.03
CA THR A 292 2.67 12.97 -1.96
C THR A 292 1.40 12.58 -2.72
N THR A 293 1.54 11.60 -3.58
CA THR A 293 0.43 10.92 -4.28
C THR A 293 0.57 9.41 -4.12
N TRP A 294 -0.55 8.71 -4.14
CA TRP A 294 -0.56 7.26 -4.13
C TRP A 294 -1.70 6.74 -5.02
N ALA A 295 -1.33 6.14 -6.13
CA ALA A 295 -2.29 5.66 -7.12
C ALA A 295 -3.25 4.62 -6.51
N GLY A 296 -4.53 4.71 -6.88
CA GLY A 296 -5.55 3.78 -6.40
C GLY A 296 -5.91 3.91 -4.92
N ARG A 297 -5.70 5.08 -4.31
CA ARG A 297 -6.17 5.39 -2.95
C ARG A 297 -7.06 6.60 -2.97
N PHE A 298 -8.35 6.37 -3.23
CA PHE A 298 -9.35 7.39 -3.50
C PHE A 298 -8.84 8.43 -4.50
N GLU A 299 -8.20 7.94 -5.56
CA GLU A 299 -7.57 8.78 -6.59
C GLU A 299 -8.67 9.38 -7.46
N VAL A 300 -8.89 10.68 -7.32
CA VAL A 300 -9.89 11.41 -8.07
C VAL A 300 -9.26 12.02 -9.33
N LYS A 301 -9.72 11.60 -10.50
CA LYS A 301 -9.34 12.17 -11.78
C LYS A 301 -10.54 12.78 -12.47
N ARG A 302 -10.36 13.94 -13.08
CA ARG A 302 -11.39 14.60 -13.92
C ARG A 302 -10.97 14.51 -15.39
N GLY A 303 -11.86 14.00 -16.21
CA GLY A 303 -11.63 13.86 -17.63
C GLY A 303 -12.86 13.34 -18.35
N LEU A 304 -12.94 13.52 -19.66
CA LEU A 304 -14.08 13.09 -20.48
C LEU A 304 -15.43 13.63 -19.95
N ASP A 305 -15.41 14.85 -19.40
CA ASP A 305 -16.56 15.49 -18.74
C ASP A 305 -17.16 14.70 -17.56
N ARG A 306 -16.39 13.78 -16.95
CA ARG A 306 -16.78 12.92 -15.82
C ARG A 306 -15.77 13.06 -14.67
N THR A 307 -16.19 12.57 -13.51
CA THR A 307 -15.28 12.32 -12.38
C THR A 307 -15.02 10.82 -12.25
N PHE A 308 -13.75 10.45 -12.32
CA PHE A 308 -13.32 9.07 -12.10
C PHE A 308 -12.69 8.93 -10.71
N ILE A 309 -13.04 7.86 -10.00
CA ILE A 309 -12.47 7.54 -8.69
C ILE A 309 -11.87 6.13 -8.77
N PHE A 310 -10.57 6.01 -8.49
CA PHE A 310 -9.88 4.73 -8.44
C PHE A 310 -9.51 4.43 -6.99
N ASP A 311 -10.03 3.32 -6.45
CA ASP A 311 -9.75 2.94 -5.06
C ASP A 311 -9.54 1.44 -4.89
N GLY A 312 -8.46 1.07 -4.22
CA GLY A 312 -8.09 -0.32 -3.96
C GLY A 312 -8.74 -0.94 -2.72
N ALA A 313 -9.86 -0.42 -2.24
CA ALA A 313 -10.62 -1.01 -1.13
C ALA A 313 -11.02 -2.46 -1.48
N HIS A 314 -10.53 -3.42 -0.69
CA HIS A 314 -10.70 -4.85 -0.94
C HIS A 314 -10.96 -5.68 0.34
N ASN A 315 -11.16 -4.99 1.46
CA ASN A 315 -11.59 -5.55 2.74
C ASN A 315 -12.62 -4.63 3.39
N ALA A 316 -13.29 -5.09 4.46
CA ALA A 316 -14.37 -4.34 5.11
C ALA A 316 -13.94 -2.93 5.56
N ALA A 317 -12.79 -2.82 6.22
CA ALA A 317 -12.28 -1.53 6.71
C ALA A 317 -11.88 -0.58 5.57
N GLY A 318 -11.35 -1.11 4.45
CA GLY A 318 -11.08 -0.32 3.25
C GLY A 318 -12.37 0.17 2.60
N ALA A 319 -13.38 -0.69 2.50
CA ALA A 319 -14.70 -0.35 1.95
C ALA A 319 -15.42 0.72 2.79
N GLU A 320 -15.35 0.63 4.12
CA GLU A 320 -15.86 1.65 5.04
C GLU A 320 -15.15 3.00 4.81
N SER A 321 -13.81 2.98 4.74
CA SER A 321 -13.00 4.19 4.48
C SER A 321 -13.34 4.84 3.14
N PHE A 322 -13.56 4.03 2.10
CA PHE A 322 -14.04 4.50 0.79
C PHE A 322 -15.42 5.15 0.92
N SER A 323 -16.39 4.46 1.55
CA SER A 323 -17.77 4.93 1.72
C SER A 323 -17.82 6.28 2.45
N MET A 324 -17.11 6.39 3.57
CA MET A 324 -17.03 7.64 4.36
C MET A 324 -16.43 8.79 3.53
N THR A 325 -15.35 8.52 2.79
CA THR A 325 -14.70 9.53 1.95
C THR A 325 -15.60 9.96 0.80
N TYR A 326 -16.33 9.00 0.19
CA TYR A 326 -17.27 9.27 -0.87
C TYR A 326 -18.44 10.15 -0.38
N ALA A 327 -19.06 9.79 0.74
CA ALA A 327 -20.15 10.57 1.36
C ALA A 327 -19.70 12.00 1.70
N GLU A 328 -18.50 12.17 2.22
CA GLU A 328 -17.94 13.49 2.53
C GLU A 328 -17.79 14.39 1.30
N LEU A 329 -17.22 13.85 0.22
CA LEU A 329 -16.84 14.63 -0.96
C LEU A 329 -17.97 14.76 -1.99
N PHE A 330 -18.84 13.77 -2.09
CA PHE A 330 -19.86 13.65 -3.14
C PHE A 330 -21.29 13.54 -2.61
N LYS A 331 -21.50 13.62 -1.28
CA LYS A 331 -22.81 13.66 -0.62
C LYS A 331 -23.76 12.54 -1.06
N ASP A 332 -23.22 11.31 -1.14
CA ASP A 332 -23.97 10.12 -1.57
C ASP A 332 -24.62 10.23 -2.97
N THR A 333 -24.07 11.08 -3.84
CA THR A 333 -24.50 11.15 -5.25
C THR A 333 -24.41 9.74 -5.87
N PRO A 334 -25.45 9.25 -6.57
CA PRO A 334 -25.39 7.97 -7.27
C PRO A 334 -24.22 7.89 -8.23
N LYS A 335 -23.57 6.72 -8.29
CA LYS A 335 -22.36 6.48 -9.09
C LYS A 335 -22.49 5.24 -9.95
N THR A 336 -21.73 5.19 -11.01
CA THR A 336 -21.50 3.94 -11.78
C THR A 336 -20.21 3.31 -11.27
N ILE A 337 -20.28 2.05 -10.85
CA ILE A 337 -19.17 1.30 -10.21
C ILE A 337 -18.72 0.19 -11.15
N VAL A 338 -17.44 0.16 -11.49
CA VAL A 338 -16.77 -1.03 -12.05
C VAL A 338 -16.14 -1.76 -10.87
N MET A 339 -16.54 -3.01 -10.65
CA MET A 339 -16.22 -3.75 -9.42
C MET A 339 -15.75 -5.18 -9.69
N ALA A 340 -14.69 -5.59 -8.98
CA ALA A 340 -14.32 -6.98 -8.79
C ALA A 340 -14.03 -7.24 -7.31
N ILE A 341 -14.44 -8.38 -6.78
CA ILE A 341 -14.12 -8.80 -5.40
C ILE A 341 -13.62 -10.23 -5.45
N LEU A 342 -12.54 -10.54 -4.72
CA LEU A 342 -11.96 -11.87 -4.69
C LEU A 342 -12.77 -12.83 -3.79
N LYS A 343 -12.68 -14.15 -4.05
CA LYS A 343 -13.42 -15.21 -3.34
C LYS A 343 -13.13 -15.27 -1.85
N ASP A 344 -11.88 -14.96 -1.48
CA ASP A 344 -11.38 -15.05 -0.11
C ASP A 344 -11.68 -13.80 0.75
N LYS A 345 -12.39 -12.82 0.20
CA LYS A 345 -12.76 -11.59 0.91
C LYS A 345 -14.20 -11.62 1.44
N ASN A 346 -14.47 -10.83 2.47
CA ASN A 346 -15.84 -10.65 2.96
C ASN A 346 -16.64 -9.78 1.98
N GLN A 347 -17.15 -10.43 0.92
CA GLN A 347 -17.84 -9.78 -0.20
C GLN A 347 -19.06 -9.01 0.27
N ASP A 348 -19.85 -9.59 1.20
CA ASP A 348 -21.08 -8.98 1.70
C ASP A 348 -20.81 -7.68 2.43
N ALA A 349 -19.76 -7.63 3.27
CA ALA A 349 -19.36 -6.41 3.95
C ALA A 349 -18.92 -5.33 2.97
N ILE A 350 -18.12 -5.69 1.95
CA ILE A 350 -17.65 -4.75 0.92
C ILE A 350 -18.86 -4.20 0.12
N ILE A 351 -19.78 -5.05 -0.31
CA ILE A 351 -20.96 -4.64 -1.08
C ILE A 351 -21.83 -3.67 -0.27
N ARG A 352 -22.12 -3.97 1.02
CA ARG A 352 -22.95 -3.11 1.89
C ARG A 352 -22.36 -1.71 2.05
N GLU A 353 -21.04 -1.62 2.13
CA GLU A 353 -20.34 -0.35 2.28
C GLU A 353 -20.29 0.45 0.99
N VAL A 354 -19.88 -0.17 -0.11
CA VAL A 354 -19.56 0.51 -1.36
C VAL A 354 -20.79 0.83 -2.21
N VAL A 355 -21.74 -0.12 -2.30
CA VAL A 355 -22.92 0.00 -3.17
C VAL A 355 -24.09 0.60 -2.40
N LYS A 356 -24.71 1.61 -2.99
CA LYS A 356 -25.89 2.29 -2.40
C LYS A 356 -27.09 2.23 -3.36
N ALA A 357 -28.27 2.54 -2.83
CA ALA A 357 -29.48 2.60 -3.63
C ALA A 357 -29.35 3.64 -4.76
N GLY A 358 -29.66 3.24 -5.98
CA GLY A 358 -29.53 4.10 -7.18
C GLY A 358 -28.19 3.98 -7.91
N ASP A 359 -27.21 3.27 -7.36
CA ASP A 359 -25.95 2.99 -8.06
C ASP A 359 -26.18 2.00 -9.21
N THR A 360 -25.34 2.12 -10.26
CA THR A 360 -25.19 1.12 -11.31
C THR A 360 -23.86 0.40 -11.10
N VAL A 361 -23.86 -0.93 -11.09
CA VAL A 361 -22.67 -1.76 -10.84
C VAL A 361 -22.37 -2.65 -12.03
N LEU A 362 -21.21 -2.53 -12.60
CA LEU A 362 -20.65 -3.35 -13.67
C LEU A 362 -19.60 -4.27 -13.06
N VAL A 363 -19.93 -5.54 -12.92
CA VAL A 363 -19.06 -6.53 -12.28
C VAL A 363 -18.18 -7.19 -13.33
N VAL A 364 -16.87 -7.18 -13.09
CA VAL A 364 -15.86 -7.74 -13.99
C VAL A 364 -15.05 -8.84 -13.29
N PRO A 365 -14.44 -9.79 -14.03
CA PRO A 365 -13.47 -10.70 -13.46
C PRO A 365 -12.17 -9.94 -13.11
N ALA A 366 -11.52 -10.30 -12.00
CA ALA A 366 -10.16 -9.86 -11.72
C ALA A 366 -9.15 -10.80 -12.42
N PRO A 367 -8.00 -10.31 -12.92
CA PRO A 367 -7.00 -11.13 -13.63
C PRO A 367 -6.19 -12.01 -12.63
N THR A 368 -6.88 -12.90 -11.92
CA THR A 368 -6.28 -13.83 -10.94
C THR A 368 -7.20 -15.04 -10.73
N ASP A 369 -6.63 -16.19 -10.40
CA ASP A 369 -7.38 -17.42 -10.08
C ASP A 369 -8.28 -17.27 -8.84
N ARG A 370 -8.04 -16.25 -8.03
CA ARG A 370 -8.86 -15.90 -6.86
C ARG A 370 -10.10 -15.08 -7.21
N THR A 371 -10.29 -14.73 -8.48
CA THR A 371 -11.46 -13.95 -8.91
C THR A 371 -12.77 -14.66 -8.57
N GLU A 372 -13.76 -13.91 -8.07
CA GLU A 372 -15.13 -14.46 -7.97
C GLU A 372 -15.80 -14.44 -9.36
N VAL A 373 -16.73 -15.34 -9.56
CA VAL A 373 -17.56 -15.39 -10.76
C VAL A 373 -18.45 -14.14 -10.79
N PRO A 374 -18.41 -13.32 -11.85
CA PRO A 374 -19.16 -12.05 -11.89
C PRO A 374 -20.65 -12.18 -11.62
N GLU A 375 -21.29 -13.24 -12.14
CA GLU A 375 -22.73 -13.52 -11.95
C GLU A 375 -23.06 -13.72 -10.46
N VAL A 376 -22.20 -14.40 -9.69
CA VAL A 376 -22.36 -14.61 -8.25
C VAL A 376 -22.36 -13.28 -7.51
N LEU A 377 -21.44 -12.38 -7.86
CA LEU A 377 -21.40 -11.03 -7.26
C LEU A 377 -22.62 -10.20 -7.65
N VAL A 378 -23.09 -10.29 -8.90
CA VAL A 378 -24.32 -9.60 -9.36
C VAL A 378 -25.52 -10.04 -8.53
N GLU A 379 -25.69 -11.35 -8.30
CA GLU A 379 -26.79 -11.88 -7.48
C GLU A 379 -26.68 -11.39 -6.02
N LYS A 380 -25.48 -11.40 -5.43
CA LYS A 380 -25.26 -10.87 -4.09
C LYS A 380 -25.60 -9.37 -4.01
N ILE A 381 -25.17 -8.57 -4.98
CA ILE A 381 -25.48 -7.12 -5.02
C ILE A 381 -26.99 -6.91 -5.08
N ARG A 382 -27.71 -7.62 -5.95
CA ARG A 382 -29.18 -7.53 -6.07
C ARG A 382 -29.90 -7.94 -4.79
N HIS A 383 -29.36 -8.93 -4.07
CA HIS A 383 -29.93 -9.36 -2.78
C HIS A 383 -29.65 -8.34 -1.68
N ILE A 384 -28.43 -7.83 -1.59
CA ILE A 384 -28.00 -6.93 -0.50
C ILE A 384 -28.51 -5.50 -0.70
N VAL A 385 -28.51 -5.02 -1.97
CA VAL A 385 -28.94 -3.66 -2.34
C VAL A 385 -29.95 -3.73 -3.51
N PRO A 386 -31.22 -4.12 -3.25
CA PRO A 386 -32.22 -4.36 -4.30
C PRO A 386 -32.54 -3.16 -5.20
N LYS A 387 -32.18 -1.94 -4.77
CA LYS A 387 -32.39 -0.71 -5.55
C LYS A 387 -31.18 -0.30 -6.37
N ALA A 388 -30.09 -1.07 -6.37
CA ALA A 388 -28.97 -0.92 -7.28
C ALA A 388 -29.21 -1.70 -8.57
N ILE A 389 -28.68 -1.21 -9.68
CA ILE A 389 -28.70 -1.92 -10.96
C ILE A 389 -27.36 -2.66 -11.10
N ALA A 390 -27.38 -3.98 -11.19
CA ALA A 390 -26.15 -4.77 -11.31
C ALA A 390 -26.17 -5.66 -12.56
N GLN A 391 -25.07 -5.67 -13.31
CA GLN A 391 -24.85 -6.54 -14.47
C GLN A 391 -23.37 -6.90 -14.61
N THR A 392 -23.06 -7.92 -15.38
CA THR A 392 -21.69 -8.33 -15.70
C THR A 392 -21.14 -7.55 -16.89
N ALA A 393 -19.81 -7.47 -16.98
CA ALA A 393 -19.08 -7.09 -18.18
C ALA A 393 -17.87 -8.01 -18.36
N ASP A 394 -17.40 -8.18 -19.60
CA ASP A 394 -16.38 -9.18 -19.94
C ASP A 394 -14.99 -8.76 -19.51
N SER A 395 -14.69 -7.45 -19.53
CA SER A 395 -13.41 -6.87 -19.14
C SER A 395 -13.58 -5.52 -18.41
N VAL A 396 -12.51 -5.02 -17.84
CA VAL A 396 -12.47 -3.68 -17.22
C VAL A 396 -12.69 -2.60 -18.28
N GLU A 397 -12.09 -2.76 -19.45
CA GLU A 397 -12.22 -1.86 -20.60
C GLU A 397 -13.66 -1.78 -21.08
N ASP A 398 -14.32 -2.95 -21.27
CA ASP A 398 -15.73 -3.02 -21.70
C ASP A 398 -16.65 -2.37 -20.66
N ALA A 399 -16.40 -2.64 -19.37
CA ALA A 399 -17.16 -2.03 -18.29
C ALA A 399 -17.00 -0.50 -18.27
N LEU A 400 -15.78 0.03 -18.44
CA LEU A 400 -15.53 1.46 -18.48
C LEU A 400 -16.13 2.14 -19.72
N ALA A 401 -16.02 1.51 -20.89
CA ALA A 401 -16.66 1.99 -22.10
C ALA A 401 -18.20 2.02 -21.95
N LEU A 402 -18.78 0.98 -21.33
CA LEU A 402 -20.21 0.92 -21.02
C LEU A 402 -20.62 1.99 -19.99
N ALA A 403 -19.84 2.14 -18.90
CA ALA A 403 -20.04 3.15 -17.88
C ALA A 403 -20.03 4.54 -18.50
N TYR A 404 -19.04 4.84 -19.33
CA TYR A 404 -18.92 6.12 -20.02
C TYR A 404 -20.12 6.40 -20.94
N LYS A 405 -20.56 5.40 -21.70
CA LYS A 405 -21.70 5.51 -22.61
C LYS A 405 -23.03 5.79 -21.89
N HIS A 406 -23.21 5.22 -20.68
CA HIS A 406 -24.45 5.33 -19.91
C HIS A 406 -24.47 6.49 -18.91
N THR A 407 -23.35 7.14 -18.67
CA THR A 407 -23.24 8.31 -17.81
C THR A 407 -23.30 9.62 -18.63
N LYS A 408 -23.58 10.72 -17.94
CA LYS A 408 -23.67 12.07 -18.51
C LYS A 408 -22.54 12.96 -17.97
N THR A 409 -22.37 14.11 -18.57
CA THR A 409 -21.48 15.17 -18.06
C THR A 409 -21.74 15.43 -16.56
N GLY A 410 -20.69 15.35 -15.77
CA GLY A 410 -20.72 15.54 -14.31
C GLY A 410 -20.97 14.28 -13.48
N ASP A 411 -21.35 13.16 -14.10
CA ASP A 411 -21.54 11.89 -13.38
C ASP A 411 -20.21 11.32 -12.86
N ILE A 412 -20.33 10.38 -11.93
CA ILE A 412 -19.20 9.76 -11.24
C ILE A 412 -19.07 8.29 -11.67
N ILE A 413 -17.87 7.92 -12.11
CA ILE A 413 -17.50 6.55 -12.41
C ILE A 413 -16.43 6.13 -11.39
N THR A 414 -16.68 5.04 -10.68
CA THR A 414 -15.78 4.52 -9.65
C THR A 414 -15.28 3.14 -10.02
N VAL A 415 -13.99 2.88 -9.82
CA VAL A 415 -13.39 1.54 -9.97
C VAL A 415 -12.86 1.10 -8.61
N CYS A 416 -13.39 -0.01 -8.06
CA CYS A 416 -13.01 -0.48 -6.72
C CYS A 416 -13.32 -1.96 -6.48
N GLY A 417 -13.01 -2.45 -5.25
CA GLY A 417 -13.23 -3.83 -4.81
C GLY A 417 -12.01 -4.73 -4.96
N SER A 418 -11.07 -4.38 -5.84
CA SER A 418 -9.80 -5.09 -5.98
C SER A 418 -8.71 -4.19 -6.56
N LEU A 419 -7.49 -4.32 -6.07
CA LEU A 419 -6.32 -3.66 -6.66
C LEU A 419 -6.00 -4.17 -8.08
N TYR A 420 -6.34 -5.42 -8.38
CA TYR A 420 -6.00 -6.07 -9.65
C TYR A 420 -6.70 -5.46 -10.87
N ILE A 421 -7.84 -4.78 -10.70
CA ILE A 421 -8.54 -4.13 -11.82
C ILE A 421 -8.14 -2.65 -12.01
N LEU A 422 -7.42 -2.06 -11.06
CA LEU A 422 -7.07 -0.63 -11.10
C LEU A 422 -6.03 -0.32 -12.17
N GLY A 423 -5.13 -1.24 -12.47
CA GLY A 423 -4.12 -1.08 -13.49
C GLY A 423 -4.74 -0.82 -14.86
N ASP A 424 -5.56 -1.77 -15.30
CA ASP A 424 -6.27 -1.73 -16.59
C ASP A 424 -7.19 -0.50 -16.66
N ALA A 425 -7.91 -0.22 -15.56
CA ALA A 425 -8.79 0.94 -15.50
C ALA A 425 -8.05 2.28 -15.66
N ARG A 426 -6.87 2.42 -15.03
CA ARG A 426 -6.04 3.62 -15.19
C ARG A 426 -5.41 3.72 -16.58
N GLN A 427 -5.03 2.60 -17.17
CA GLN A 427 -4.53 2.55 -18.54
C GLN A 427 -5.60 2.99 -19.52
N TRP A 428 -6.81 2.45 -19.42
CA TRP A 428 -7.95 2.88 -20.22
C TRP A 428 -8.21 4.39 -20.09
N PHE A 429 -8.30 4.91 -18.86
CA PHE A 429 -8.51 6.34 -18.64
C PHE A 429 -7.42 7.21 -19.28
N ASN A 430 -6.14 6.85 -19.14
CA ASN A 430 -5.03 7.61 -19.70
C ASN A 430 -5.04 7.56 -21.24
N HIS A 431 -5.42 6.42 -21.84
CA HIS A 431 -5.58 6.30 -23.29
C HIS A 431 -6.66 7.23 -23.83
N GLU A 432 -7.86 7.17 -23.23
CA GLU A 432 -9.00 8.01 -23.65
C GLU A 432 -8.73 9.52 -23.44
N MET A 433 -7.94 9.90 -22.44
CA MET A 433 -7.53 11.29 -22.20
C MET A 433 -6.48 11.79 -23.18
N SER A 434 -5.80 10.90 -23.91
CA SER A 434 -4.76 11.25 -24.89
C SER A 434 -5.32 11.47 -26.29
N HIS A 435 -6.60 11.18 -26.49
CA HIS A 435 -7.36 11.32 -27.72
C HIS A 435 -8.52 12.33 -27.55
#